data_c06226666b81b67d7a824dfc36a220ed
#
_entry.id   c06226666b81b67d7a824dfc36a220ed
#
_cell.length_a   1.000
_cell.length_b   1.000
_cell.length_c   1.000
_cell.angle_alpha   90.00
_cell.angle_beta   90.00
_cell.angle_gamma   90.00
#
_symmetry.space_group_name_H-M   'P 1'
#
loop_
_entity.id
_entity.type
_entity.pdbx_description
1 polymer ?
#
loop_
_entity_poly.entity_id
_entity_poly.type
_entity_poly.pdbx_seq_one_letter_code
_entity_poly.pdbx_strand_id
1 'polypeptide(L)'
;EAGDFTGNLFTLLNPFGLLRGGAPASLFIFHGANFLALKSLGGIRERARSTSTVAGIVTVVAGGTLLVWNQIERGPAWTWITVVVAAGGLVVSLLADRAHRDGWAFIASGVAIAALVVSLFGSLYPDVMPSTTDAAYSLTVDNASSTNYTLRVMSWVAVIMTPVVLVYQGWSYWVFRKRISAESIPPVHVPTRG
;
A
#
# COMPACT_ATOMS: atom_id res chain seq x y z
N GLU A 1 -10.30 -31.11 5.69
CA GLU A 1 -11.34 -30.73 6.62
C GLU A 1 -10.80 -29.81 7.72
N ALA A 2 -9.83 -30.12 8.51
CA ALA A 2 -9.29 -29.20 9.51
C ALA A 2 -8.13 -28.36 8.93
N GLY A 3 -8.45 -27.22 8.33
CA GLY A 3 -7.46 -26.29 7.81
C GLY A 3 -7.09 -26.43 6.33
N ASP A 4 -7.67 -27.42 5.62
CA ASP A 4 -7.40 -27.62 4.21
C ASP A 4 -8.26 -26.70 3.33
N PHE A 5 -7.65 -26.11 2.30
CA PHE A 5 -8.35 -25.30 1.31
C PHE A 5 -9.19 -26.20 0.39
N THR A 6 -10.52 -26.09 0.47
CA THR A 6 -11.47 -26.90 -0.30
C THR A 6 -11.92 -26.25 -1.61
N GLY A 7 -11.47 -25.04 -1.92
CA GLY A 7 -11.79 -24.31 -3.14
C GLY A 7 -10.87 -24.62 -4.32
N ASN A 8 -11.16 -24.02 -5.47
CA ASN A 8 -10.32 -24.02 -6.66
C ASN A 8 -9.90 -22.58 -7.02
N LEU A 9 -9.06 -22.42 -8.04
CA LEU A 9 -8.60 -21.10 -8.51
C LEU A 9 -9.77 -20.15 -8.84
N PHE A 10 -10.84 -20.67 -9.44
CA PHE A 10 -11.99 -19.85 -9.84
C PHE A 10 -12.82 -19.37 -8.64
N THR A 11 -12.83 -20.09 -7.52
CA THR A 11 -13.49 -19.62 -6.30
C THR A 11 -12.77 -18.45 -5.65
N LEU A 12 -11.46 -18.29 -5.89
CA LEU A 12 -10.67 -17.14 -5.46
C LEU A 12 -10.86 -15.91 -6.35
N LEU A 13 -11.22 -16.12 -7.64
CA LEU A 13 -11.47 -15.05 -8.61
C LEU A 13 -12.90 -14.49 -8.52
N ASN A 14 -13.46 -14.41 -7.32
CA ASN A 14 -14.73 -13.75 -7.09
C ASN A 14 -14.58 -12.21 -7.14
N PRO A 15 -15.67 -11.43 -7.33
CA PRO A 15 -15.60 -9.97 -7.46
C PRO A 15 -14.89 -9.28 -6.31
N PHE A 16 -15.06 -9.76 -5.08
CA PHE A 16 -14.41 -9.23 -3.90
C PHE A 16 -12.90 -9.55 -3.87
N GLY A 17 -12.52 -10.77 -4.27
CA GLY A 17 -11.12 -11.17 -4.42
C GLY A 17 -10.40 -10.35 -5.48
N LEU A 18 -11.04 -10.13 -6.64
CA LEU A 18 -10.50 -9.28 -7.71
C LEU A 18 -10.34 -7.82 -7.25
N LEU A 19 -11.32 -7.30 -6.50
CA LEU A 19 -11.23 -5.96 -5.93
C LEU A 19 -10.09 -5.85 -4.90
N ARG A 20 -9.90 -6.88 -4.07
CA ARG A 20 -8.78 -6.95 -3.10
C ARG A 20 -7.41 -6.98 -3.76
N GLY A 21 -7.29 -7.55 -4.94
CA GLY A 21 -6.05 -7.52 -5.72
C GLY A 21 -5.88 -6.22 -6.50
N GLY A 22 -6.93 -5.78 -7.20
CA GLY A 22 -6.89 -4.62 -8.10
C GLY A 22 -6.76 -3.28 -7.39
N ALA A 23 -7.45 -3.08 -6.26
CA ALA A 23 -7.39 -1.82 -5.53
C ALA A 23 -5.99 -1.53 -4.94
N PRO A 24 -5.30 -2.46 -4.24
CA PRO A 24 -3.92 -2.23 -3.82
C PRO A 24 -2.96 -2.07 -5.00
N ALA A 25 -3.13 -2.82 -6.10
CA ALA A 25 -2.28 -2.67 -7.27
C ALA A 25 -2.38 -1.25 -7.87
N SER A 26 -3.60 -0.72 -8.04
CA SER A 26 -3.81 0.65 -8.50
C SER A 26 -3.24 1.69 -7.52
N LEU A 27 -3.36 1.46 -6.22
CA LEU A 27 -2.82 2.32 -5.17
C LEU A 27 -1.29 2.37 -5.22
N PHE A 28 -0.62 1.24 -5.44
CA PHE A 28 0.84 1.21 -5.57
C PHE A 28 1.32 1.92 -6.84
N ILE A 29 0.60 1.76 -7.95
CA ILE A 29 0.88 2.51 -9.19
C ILE A 29 0.71 4.01 -8.95
N PHE A 30 -0.38 4.42 -8.29
CA PHE A 30 -0.64 5.81 -7.94
C PHE A 30 0.44 6.41 -7.03
N HIS A 31 0.78 5.71 -5.94
CA HIS A 31 1.83 6.15 -5.01
C HIS A 31 3.21 6.21 -5.67
N GLY A 32 3.56 5.20 -6.49
CA GLY A 32 4.81 5.16 -7.26
C GLY A 32 4.88 6.30 -8.30
N ALA A 33 3.78 6.60 -8.98
CA ALA A 33 3.72 7.72 -9.91
C ALA A 33 3.89 9.08 -9.21
N ASN A 34 3.29 9.27 -8.02
CA ASN A 34 3.51 10.45 -7.19
C ASN A 34 4.99 10.58 -6.77
N PHE A 35 5.65 9.47 -6.43
CA PHE A 35 7.07 9.47 -6.12
C PHE A 35 7.93 9.87 -7.32
N LEU A 36 7.64 9.32 -8.51
CA LEU A 36 8.35 9.67 -9.73
C LEU A 36 8.14 11.16 -10.09
N ALA A 37 6.93 11.69 -9.97
CA ALA A 37 6.65 13.10 -10.19
C ALA A 37 7.42 13.99 -9.21
N LEU A 38 7.57 13.55 -7.95
CA LEU A 38 8.33 14.26 -6.93
C LEU A 38 9.84 14.27 -7.22
N LYS A 39 10.40 13.18 -7.76
CA LYS A 39 11.84 12.96 -7.90
C LYS A 39 12.40 13.28 -9.29
N SER A 40 11.56 13.46 -10.30
CA SER A 40 11.99 13.74 -11.68
C SER A 40 11.63 15.14 -12.16
N LEU A 41 12.24 15.56 -13.28
CA LEU A 41 11.97 16.80 -13.99
C LEU A 41 11.68 16.50 -15.47
N GLY A 42 11.11 17.51 -16.19
CA GLY A 42 10.84 17.42 -17.63
C GLY A 42 9.81 16.34 -18.00
N GLY A 43 9.97 15.70 -19.14
CA GLY A 43 8.98 14.80 -19.74
C GLY A 43 8.67 13.54 -18.89
N ILE A 44 9.61 13.08 -18.05
CA ILE A 44 9.37 11.96 -17.12
C ILE A 44 8.35 12.38 -16.06
N ARG A 45 8.48 13.59 -15.52
CA ARG A 45 7.56 14.15 -14.54
C ARG A 45 6.14 14.28 -15.10
N GLU A 46 6.01 14.75 -16.34
CA GLU A 46 4.71 14.93 -17.00
C GLU A 46 4.01 13.57 -17.21
N ARG A 47 4.75 12.56 -17.68
CA ARG A 47 4.23 11.20 -17.83
C ARG A 47 3.84 10.59 -16.48
N ALA A 48 4.66 10.77 -15.45
CA ALA A 48 4.37 10.30 -14.10
C ALA A 48 3.07 10.93 -13.56
N ARG A 49 2.83 12.23 -13.79
CA ARG A 49 1.59 12.90 -13.40
C ARG A 49 0.37 12.40 -14.18
N SER A 50 0.49 12.20 -15.48
CA SER A 50 -0.59 11.62 -16.27
C SER A 50 -0.96 10.23 -15.73
N THR A 51 0.03 9.39 -15.45
CA THR A 51 -0.17 8.07 -14.84
C THR A 51 -0.78 8.18 -13.45
N SER A 52 -0.29 9.11 -12.62
CA SER A 52 -0.81 9.39 -11.28
C SER A 52 -2.29 9.78 -11.32
N THR A 53 -2.68 10.67 -12.21
CA THR A 53 -4.09 11.10 -12.33
C THR A 53 -5.00 9.93 -12.69
N VAL A 54 -4.64 9.13 -13.69
CA VAL A 54 -5.45 7.97 -14.12
C VAL A 54 -5.50 6.90 -13.01
N ALA A 55 -4.33 6.49 -12.52
CA ALA A 55 -4.24 5.52 -11.44
C ALA A 55 -4.93 6.02 -10.16
N GLY A 56 -4.84 7.31 -9.85
CA GLY A 56 -5.48 7.94 -8.71
C GLY A 56 -7.01 7.87 -8.77
N ILE A 57 -7.61 8.14 -9.93
CA ILE A 57 -9.06 7.98 -10.11
C ILE A 57 -9.48 6.52 -9.91
N VAL A 58 -8.77 5.58 -10.54
CA VAL A 58 -9.03 4.15 -10.37
C VAL A 58 -8.90 3.74 -8.90
N THR A 59 -7.87 4.23 -8.21
CA THR A 59 -7.63 3.94 -6.79
C THR A 59 -8.73 4.51 -5.89
N VAL A 60 -9.19 5.73 -6.13
CA VAL A 60 -10.28 6.33 -5.34
C VAL A 60 -11.56 5.50 -5.50
N VAL A 61 -11.90 5.08 -6.71
CA VAL A 61 -13.08 4.26 -6.97
C VAL A 61 -12.91 2.85 -6.41
N ALA A 62 -11.89 2.12 -6.83
CA ALA A 62 -11.70 0.72 -6.42
C ALA A 62 -11.33 0.60 -4.93
N GLY A 63 -10.42 1.45 -4.45
CA GLY A 63 -10.01 1.49 -3.04
C GLY A 63 -11.13 1.95 -2.12
N GLY A 64 -11.89 2.97 -2.51
CA GLY A 64 -13.07 3.42 -1.79
C GLY A 64 -14.14 2.32 -1.70
N THR A 65 -14.43 1.64 -2.81
CA THR A 65 -15.35 0.50 -2.83
C THR A 65 -14.86 -0.63 -1.92
N LEU A 66 -13.57 -0.97 -1.99
CA LEU A 66 -12.97 -2.00 -1.13
C LEU A 66 -13.09 -1.65 0.35
N LEU A 67 -12.77 -0.40 0.71
CA LEU A 67 -12.83 0.07 2.10
C LEU A 67 -14.26 -0.01 2.65
N VAL A 68 -15.23 0.50 1.91
CA VAL A 68 -16.65 0.49 2.33
C VAL A 68 -17.18 -0.94 2.39
N TRP A 69 -16.91 -1.76 1.38
CA TRP A 69 -17.33 -3.16 1.37
C TRP A 69 -16.76 -3.95 2.54
N ASN A 70 -15.43 -3.87 2.73
CA ASN A 70 -14.77 -4.53 3.85
C ASN A 70 -15.29 -4.07 5.21
N GLN A 71 -15.58 -2.76 5.35
CA GLN A 71 -16.13 -2.18 6.57
C GLN A 71 -17.53 -2.67 6.89
N ILE A 72 -18.41 -2.78 5.89
CA ILE A 72 -19.79 -3.26 6.08
C ILE A 72 -19.79 -4.74 6.44
N GLU A 73 -18.92 -5.54 5.82
CA GLU A 73 -18.93 -6.99 6.03
C GLU A 73 -18.26 -7.42 7.35
N ARG A 74 -17.18 -6.75 7.75
CA ARG A 74 -16.29 -7.24 8.81
C ARG A 74 -15.76 -6.16 9.75
N GLY A 75 -15.96 -4.89 9.42
CA GLY A 75 -15.31 -3.80 10.14
C GLY A 75 -15.96 -3.52 11.51
N PRO A 76 -15.21 -3.58 12.61
CA PRO A 76 -15.68 -3.07 13.90
C PRO A 76 -15.86 -1.55 13.83
N ALA A 77 -16.65 -1.00 14.75
CA ALA A 77 -17.02 0.44 14.71
C ALA A 77 -15.82 1.39 14.72
N TRP A 78 -14.72 1.05 15.39
CA TRP A 78 -13.55 1.91 15.48
C TRP A 78 -12.78 2.03 14.16
N THR A 79 -12.86 1.03 13.27
CA THR A 79 -12.17 1.08 11.97
C THR A 79 -12.79 2.05 10.98
N TRP A 80 -14.00 2.59 11.25
CA TRP A 80 -14.53 3.71 10.47
C TRP A 80 -13.58 4.93 10.44
N ILE A 81 -12.86 5.16 11.53
CA ILE A 81 -11.87 6.25 11.59
C ILE A 81 -10.78 6.02 10.53
N THR A 82 -10.26 4.78 10.44
CA THR A 82 -9.22 4.45 9.45
C THR A 82 -9.75 4.48 8.01
N VAL A 83 -11.01 4.09 7.79
CA VAL A 83 -11.68 4.21 6.48
C VAL A 83 -11.77 5.67 6.06
N VAL A 84 -12.20 6.57 6.95
CA VAL A 84 -12.29 8.01 6.66
C VAL A 84 -10.90 8.61 6.39
N VAL A 85 -9.89 8.24 7.18
CA VAL A 85 -8.51 8.70 6.98
C VAL A 85 -7.94 8.18 5.65
N ALA A 86 -8.18 6.92 5.31
CA ALA A 86 -7.72 6.33 4.06
C ALA A 86 -8.39 7.00 2.84
N ALA A 87 -9.71 7.08 2.84
CA ALA A 87 -10.47 7.72 1.76
C ALA A 87 -10.12 9.21 1.62
N GLY A 88 -10.07 9.94 2.73
CA GLY A 88 -9.65 11.34 2.76
C GLY A 88 -8.22 11.52 2.24
N GLY A 89 -7.29 10.67 2.65
CA GLY A 89 -5.91 10.66 2.17
C GLY A 89 -5.81 10.44 0.65
N LEU A 90 -6.60 9.52 0.08
CA LEU A 90 -6.66 9.30 -1.36
C LEU A 90 -7.16 10.54 -2.12
N VAL A 91 -8.26 11.13 -1.63
CA VAL A 91 -8.85 12.34 -2.25
C VAL A 91 -7.87 13.51 -2.15
N VAL A 92 -7.28 13.75 -0.98
CA VAL A 92 -6.28 14.83 -0.78
C VAL A 92 -5.05 14.59 -1.65
N SER A 93 -4.58 13.35 -1.78
CA SER A 93 -3.47 13.01 -2.66
C SER A 93 -3.77 13.35 -4.13
N LEU A 94 -4.96 12.96 -4.62
CA LEU A 94 -5.39 13.25 -6.00
C LEU A 94 -5.55 14.75 -6.25
N LEU A 95 -6.13 15.49 -5.31
CA LEU A 95 -6.27 16.94 -5.40
C LEU A 95 -4.91 17.66 -5.37
N ALA A 96 -4.00 17.20 -4.50
CA ALA A 96 -2.64 17.74 -4.41
C ALA A 96 -1.83 17.48 -5.70
N ASP A 97 -1.98 16.29 -6.31
CA ASP A 97 -1.38 15.96 -7.62
C ASP A 97 -1.88 16.91 -8.70
N ARG A 98 -3.20 17.14 -8.79
CA ARG A 98 -3.80 18.10 -9.71
C ARG A 98 -3.37 19.55 -9.46
N ALA A 99 -3.18 19.92 -8.20
CA ALA A 99 -2.67 21.23 -7.79
C ALA A 99 -1.14 21.38 -7.95
N HIS A 100 -0.47 20.41 -8.57
CA HIS A 100 0.98 20.39 -8.78
C HIS A 100 1.82 20.40 -7.50
N ARG A 101 1.25 19.91 -6.37
CA ARG A 101 1.90 19.81 -5.06
C ARG A 101 2.39 18.39 -4.81
N ASP A 102 3.39 17.93 -5.58
CA ASP A 102 3.89 16.54 -5.59
C ASP A 102 4.25 16.00 -4.19
N GLY A 103 4.84 16.85 -3.33
CA GLY A 103 5.19 16.45 -1.95
C GLY A 103 3.98 16.11 -1.10
N TRP A 104 2.92 16.91 -1.17
CA TRP A 104 1.67 16.65 -0.44
C TRP A 104 0.91 15.46 -1.03
N ALA A 105 0.94 15.29 -2.36
CA ALA A 105 0.36 14.11 -3.00
C ALA A 105 1.03 12.82 -2.51
N PHE A 106 2.36 12.80 -2.42
CA PHE A 106 3.12 11.66 -1.91
C PHE A 106 2.84 11.36 -0.43
N ILE A 107 2.84 12.38 0.43
CA ILE A 107 2.56 12.19 1.87
C ILE A 107 1.13 11.70 2.08
N ALA A 108 0.14 12.32 1.43
CA ALA A 108 -1.26 11.96 1.58
C ALA A 108 -1.55 10.52 1.10
N SER A 109 -0.94 10.09 -0.03
CA SER A 109 -1.05 8.68 -0.46
C SER A 109 -0.35 7.72 0.50
N GLY A 110 0.76 8.10 1.12
CA GLY A 110 1.43 7.32 2.16
C GLY A 110 0.55 7.14 3.41
N VAL A 111 -0.11 8.22 3.86
CA VAL A 111 -1.08 8.17 4.97
C VAL A 111 -2.27 7.28 4.61
N ALA A 112 -2.78 7.37 3.37
CA ALA A 112 -3.86 6.52 2.90
C ALA A 112 -3.48 5.03 2.91
N ILE A 113 -2.26 4.69 2.47
CA ILE A 113 -1.73 3.32 2.52
C ILE A 113 -1.68 2.81 3.98
N ALA A 114 -1.11 3.60 4.89
CA ALA A 114 -1.02 3.22 6.29
C ALA A 114 -2.42 2.99 6.91
N ALA A 115 -3.35 3.91 6.66
CA ALA A 115 -4.72 3.79 7.14
C ALA A 115 -5.46 2.60 6.52
N LEU A 116 -5.25 2.30 5.23
CA LEU A 116 -5.78 1.12 4.56
C LEU A 116 -5.28 -0.18 5.24
N VAL A 117 -3.97 -0.26 5.50
CA VAL A 117 -3.38 -1.41 6.17
C VAL A 117 -4.00 -1.61 7.56
N VAL A 118 -4.09 -0.54 8.36
CA VAL A 118 -4.72 -0.61 9.68
C VAL A 118 -6.20 -0.99 9.58
N SER A 119 -6.94 -0.49 8.59
CA SER A 119 -8.34 -0.85 8.36
C SER A 119 -8.51 -2.33 8.03
N LEU A 120 -7.70 -2.88 7.11
CA LEU A 120 -7.80 -4.26 6.69
C LEU A 120 -7.42 -5.23 7.82
N PHE A 121 -6.30 -5.02 8.49
CA PHE A 121 -5.88 -5.88 9.59
C PHE A 121 -6.75 -5.70 10.84
N GLY A 122 -7.19 -4.48 11.10
CA GLY A 122 -8.11 -4.20 12.21
C GLY A 122 -9.49 -4.81 12.02
N SER A 123 -9.97 -4.94 10.78
CA SER A 123 -11.23 -5.61 10.48
C SER A 123 -11.14 -7.14 10.54
N LEU A 124 -9.94 -7.71 10.40
CA LEU A 124 -9.70 -9.15 10.52
C LEU A 124 -9.59 -9.59 11.99
N TYR A 125 -9.05 -8.75 12.88
CA TYR A 125 -8.80 -9.12 14.26
C TYR A 125 -10.10 -9.59 14.99
N PRO A 126 -10.11 -10.70 15.75
CA PRO A 126 -8.95 -11.54 16.14
C PRO A 126 -8.55 -12.62 15.12
N ASP A 127 -9.25 -12.74 13.99
CA ASP A 127 -8.94 -13.74 12.98
C ASP A 127 -7.69 -13.33 12.17
N VAL A 128 -6.88 -14.32 11.81
CA VAL A 128 -5.79 -14.20 10.83
C VAL A 128 -6.29 -14.64 9.45
N MET A 129 -7.02 -15.77 9.44
CA MET A 129 -7.66 -16.32 8.24
C MET A 129 -9.05 -16.86 8.62
N PRO A 130 -10.10 -16.05 8.38
CA PRO A 130 -11.46 -16.50 8.69
C PRO A 130 -11.92 -17.58 7.72
N SER A 131 -12.51 -18.65 8.26
CA SER A 131 -13.14 -19.71 7.47
C SER A 131 -14.48 -19.22 6.89
N THR A 132 -14.78 -19.65 5.66
CA THR A 132 -16.07 -19.40 5.01
C THR A 132 -17.08 -20.52 5.26
N THR A 133 -16.64 -21.66 5.78
CA THR A 133 -17.50 -22.85 6.01
C THR A 133 -18.03 -22.91 7.45
N ASP A 134 -17.16 -22.73 8.44
CA ASP A 134 -17.51 -22.70 9.86
C ASP A 134 -16.52 -21.83 10.63
N ALA A 135 -17.02 -21.02 11.55
CA ALA A 135 -16.19 -20.16 12.39
C ALA A 135 -15.20 -20.95 13.27
N ALA A 136 -15.53 -22.20 13.63
CA ALA A 136 -14.63 -23.08 14.40
C ALA A 136 -13.34 -23.44 13.65
N TYR A 137 -13.33 -23.32 12.32
CA TYR A 137 -12.15 -23.58 11.49
C TYR A 137 -11.34 -22.32 11.18
N SER A 138 -11.73 -21.16 11.73
CA SER A 138 -10.98 -19.93 11.56
C SER A 138 -9.63 -19.99 12.27
N LEU A 139 -8.59 -19.50 11.58
CA LEU A 139 -7.28 -19.29 12.20
C LEU A 139 -7.30 -17.93 12.90
N THR A 140 -7.13 -17.96 14.22
CA THR A 140 -7.08 -16.77 15.07
C THR A 140 -5.64 -16.46 15.48
N VAL A 141 -5.41 -15.26 16.01
CA VAL A 141 -4.10 -14.89 16.58
C VAL A 141 -3.68 -15.88 17.67
N ASP A 142 -4.64 -16.44 18.44
CA ASP A 142 -4.32 -17.35 19.54
C ASP A 142 -3.93 -18.76 19.06
N ASN A 143 -4.65 -19.31 18.05
CA ASN A 143 -4.43 -20.68 17.60
C ASN A 143 -3.39 -20.82 16.47
N ALA A 144 -3.08 -19.73 15.76
CA ALA A 144 -2.14 -19.73 14.62
C ALA A 144 -0.80 -19.07 14.95
N SER A 145 -0.62 -18.47 16.14
CA SER A 145 0.63 -17.82 16.48
C SER A 145 1.71 -18.83 16.90
N SER A 146 2.96 -18.43 16.69
CA SER A 146 4.12 -19.17 17.18
C SER A 146 4.16 -19.23 18.72
N THR A 147 5.05 -20.09 19.24
CA THR A 147 5.25 -20.21 20.69
C THR A 147 5.63 -18.88 21.33
N ASN A 148 5.28 -18.68 22.60
CA ASN A 148 5.62 -17.47 23.37
C ASN A 148 7.11 -17.12 23.35
N TYR A 149 7.99 -18.15 23.33
CA TYR A 149 9.43 -17.94 23.21
C TYR A 149 9.79 -17.30 21.87
N THR A 150 9.29 -17.87 20.77
CA THR A 150 9.53 -17.36 19.42
C THR A 150 9.02 -15.92 19.27
N LEU A 151 7.80 -15.65 19.74
CA LEU A 151 7.22 -14.29 19.70
C LEU A 151 8.06 -13.30 20.49
N ARG A 152 8.60 -13.66 21.65
CA ARG A 152 9.51 -12.81 22.43
C ARG A 152 10.79 -12.49 21.68
N VAL A 153 11.44 -13.51 21.12
CA VAL A 153 12.68 -13.32 20.34
C VAL A 153 12.42 -12.40 19.14
N MET A 154 11.35 -12.68 18.38
CA MET A 154 10.97 -11.84 17.22
C MET A 154 10.67 -10.41 17.63
N SER A 155 9.97 -10.20 18.74
CA SER A 155 9.66 -8.85 19.26
C SER A 155 10.92 -8.08 19.62
N TRP A 156 11.87 -8.69 20.32
CA TRP A 156 13.14 -8.04 20.64
C TRP A 156 13.95 -7.69 19.39
N VAL A 157 14.05 -8.62 18.45
CA VAL A 157 14.72 -8.37 17.16
C VAL A 157 14.04 -7.21 16.42
N ALA A 158 12.70 -7.20 16.36
CA ALA A 158 11.95 -6.12 15.70
C ALA A 158 12.17 -4.76 16.37
N VAL A 159 12.13 -4.69 17.71
CA VAL A 159 12.34 -3.45 18.48
C VAL A 159 13.74 -2.88 18.25
N ILE A 160 14.76 -3.73 18.12
CA ILE A 160 16.13 -3.29 17.87
C ILE A 160 16.36 -2.93 16.40
N MET A 161 15.91 -3.81 15.48
CA MET A 161 16.21 -3.65 14.05
C MET A 161 15.36 -2.58 13.37
N THR A 162 14.10 -2.39 13.79
CA THR A 162 13.22 -1.40 13.16
C THR A 162 13.79 0.02 13.25
N PRO A 163 14.25 0.53 14.40
CA PRO A 163 14.92 1.83 14.47
C PRO A 163 16.15 1.93 13.57
N VAL A 164 16.99 0.89 13.52
CA VAL A 164 18.19 0.85 12.66
C VAL A 164 17.81 0.99 11.19
N VAL A 165 16.81 0.23 10.75
CA VAL A 165 16.29 0.30 9.37
C VAL A 165 15.69 1.68 9.08
N LEU A 166 14.90 2.23 10.00
CA LEU A 166 14.29 3.56 9.82
C LEU A 166 15.34 4.67 9.70
N VAL A 167 16.40 4.62 10.52
CA VAL A 167 17.51 5.58 10.45
C VAL A 167 18.26 5.44 9.12
N TYR A 168 18.58 4.21 8.70
CA TYR A 168 19.23 3.94 7.42
C TYR A 168 18.38 4.42 6.25
N GLN A 169 17.09 4.12 6.25
CA GLN A 169 16.16 4.56 5.20
C GLN A 169 16.03 6.08 5.19
N GLY A 170 15.87 6.72 6.35
CA GLY A 170 15.80 8.18 6.46
C GLY A 170 17.09 8.85 5.92
N TRP A 171 18.26 8.30 6.25
CA TRP A 171 19.53 8.77 5.72
C TRP A 171 19.63 8.58 4.20
N SER A 172 19.22 7.43 3.68
CA SER A 172 19.18 7.16 2.23
C SER A 172 18.28 8.16 1.51
N TYR A 173 17.06 8.38 2.00
CA TYR A 173 16.16 9.40 1.44
C TYR A 173 16.74 10.81 1.52
N TRP A 174 17.47 11.14 2.57
CA TRP A 174 18.13 12.44 2.73
C TRP A 174 19.27 12.63 1.73
N VAL A 175 20.10 11.60 1.49
CA VAL A 175 21.19 11.63 0.52
C VAL A 175 20.64 11.81 -0.91
N PHE A 176 19.62 11.03 -1.28
CA PHE A 176 19.01 11.06 -2.61
C PHE A 176 17.82 12.02 -2.74
N ARG A 177 17.77 13.08 -1.91
CA ARG A 177 16.64 14.03 -1.94
C ARG A 177 16.57 14.92 -3.17
N LYS A 178 17.66 15.06 -3.93
CA LYS A 178 17.70 15.90 -5.15
C LYS A 178 16.87 15.28 -6.28
N ARG A 179 16.25 16.14 -7.10
CA ARG A 179 15.53 15.71 -8.30
C ARG A 179 16.50 15.35 -9.40
N ILE A 180 16.18 14.36 -10.20
CA ILE A 180 16.96 13.90 -11.35
C ILE A 180 16.39 14.55 -12.61
N SER A 181 17.26 15.16 -13.44
CA SER A 181 16.94 15.71 -14.77
C SER A 181 17.63 14.89 -15.86
N ALA A 182 17.19 15.05 -17.11
CA ALA A 182 17.85 14.43 -18.26
C ALA A 182 19.32 14.90 -18.42
N GLU A 183 19.63 16.13 -18.00
CA GLU A 183 20.99 16.68 -18.00
C GLU A 183 21.92 16.00 -16.99
N SER A 184 21.37 15.29 -16.00
CA SER A 184 22.15 14.52 -15.03
C SER A 184 22.63 13.16 -15.58
N ILE A 185 22.19 12.78 -16.78
CA ILE A 185 22.56 11.53 -17.45
C ILE A 185 23.75 11.83 -18.37
N PRO A 186 24.93 11.23 -18.16
CA PRO A 186 26.05 11.42 -19.06
C PRO A 186 25.67 11.04 -20.50
N PRO A 187 26.11 11.79 -21.53
CA PRO A 187 25.86 11.42 -22.92
C PRO A 187 26.47 10.02 -23.18
N VAL A 188 25.67 9.16 -23.81
CA VAL A 188 26.13 7.84 -24.25
C VAL A 188 27.27 8.04 -25.24
N HIS A 189 28.47 7.67 -24.84
CA HIS A 189 29.62 7.66 -25.75
C HIS A 189 29.36 6.55 -26.77
N VAL A 190 28.85 6.89 -27.94
CA VAL A 190 28.79 5.95 -29.08
C VAL A 190 30.19 5.92 -29.67
N PRO A 191 30.92 4.79 -29.56
CA PRO A 191 32.22 4.69 -30.20
C PRO A 191 32.00 4.81 -31.71
N THR A 192 32.57 5.88 -32.31
CA THR A 192 32.66 6.01 -33.76
C THR A 192 33.47 4.83 -34.26
N ARG A 193 32.81 3.91 -34.98
CA ARG A 193 33.53 2.88 -35.78
C ARG A 193 34.38 3.60 -36.80
N GLY A 194 35.70 3.63 -36.58
CA GLY A 194 36.69 3.93 -37.58
C GLY A 194 36.81 2.79 -38.59
#